data_806485cc1bf5db6f9c6e383172b4cff6
#
_entry.id   806485cc1bf5db6f9c6e383172b4cff6
#
_cell.length_a   1.000
_cell.length_b   1.000
_cell.length_c   1.000
_cell.angle_alpha   90.00
_cell.angle_beta   90.00
_cell.angle_gamma   90.00
#
_symmetry.space_group_name_H-M   'P 1'
#
loop_
_entity.id
_entity.type
_entity.pdbx_description
1 polymer ?
#
loop_
_entity_poly.entity_id
_entity_poly.type
_entity_poly.pdbx_seq_one_letter_code
_entity_poly.pdbx_strand_id
1 'polypeptide(L)'
;ATSNRRSKLWGHRLEKSDHCDGRRFFNPSGLAGQPISAVPRLLLEPRTRWPTRVDVAPRRPPGLDGAAAVVTFIGHATFLVQTAAGNILTDPMYSWRAGPLNLLGPQRVRQPAVRFDDLPHISTVLLSHNHYDHCDVRTLRTLAHRFDPLVITPLGNGVLVRSSGIHRVEELDWWQEARTPVLPITLTPAQHFSARTPLDRNRALWGGFLIVAGGVRIFFAGDTAYAGIFRDVRQRLGPIDLALLPIGAYEPRWFMQAVHMNPEEAVQAHLDLDALQSVGMHFGTFQMTTEGIDEPLRALEHACCARKVPSSRFRTLGFGESVRLA
;
A
#
# COMPACT_ATOMS: atom_id res chain seq x y z
N ALA A 1 -18.79 -22.97 -15.53
CA ALA A 1 -18.28 -22.36 -16.77
C ALA A 1 -17.40 -21.18 -16.35
N THR A 2 -16.09 -21.38 -16.33
CA THR A 2 -15.07 -20.39 -15.92
C THR A 2 -14.81 -19.45 -17.09
N SER A 3 -15.38 -18.24 -17.01
CA SER A 3 -15.06 -17.16 -17.95
C SER A 3 -13.66 -16.63 -17.66
N ASN A 4 -12.70 -17.04 -18.47
CA ASN A 4 -11.35 -16.51 -18.48
C ASN A 4 -11.38 -15.10 -19.11
N ARG A 5 -11.71 -14.06 -18.32
CA ARG A 5 -11.75 -12.67 -18.79
C ARG A 5 -10.33 -12.13 -18.90
N ARG A 6 -9.74 -12.23 -20.09
CA ARG A 6 -8.50 -11.53 -20.46
C ARG A 6 -8.81 -10.03 -20.51
N SER A 7 -8.26 -9.25 -19.59
CA SER A 7 -8.29 -7.79 -19.65
C SER A 7 -7.50 -7.33 -20.89
N LYS A 8 -8.18 -6.73 -21.87
CA LYS A 8 -7.50 -6.01 -22.97
C LYS A 8 -7.34 -4.55 -22.55
N LEU A 9 -6.14 -4.00 -22.78
CA LEU A 9 -5.85 -2.57 -22.58
C LEU A 9 -6.98 -1.69 -23.16
N TRP A 10 -7.52 -0.79 -22.35
CA TRP A 10 -8.20 0.45 -22.76
C TRP A 10 -9.39 0.33 -23.72
N GLY A 11 -10.30 -0.64 -23.57
CA GLY A 11 -11.46 -0.76 -24.46
C GLY A 11 -12.61 -1.62 -23.98
N HIS A 12 -12.47 -2.33 -22.87
CA HIS A 12 -13.57 -3.13 -22.33
C HIS A 12 -14.47 -2.32 -21.39
N ARG A 13 -15.77 -2.47 -21.55
CA ARG A 13 -16.74 -2.05 -20.56
C ARG A 13 -16.50 -2.89 -19.30
N LEU A 14 -16.22 -2.19 -18.19
CA LEU A 14 -16.27 -2.79 -16.86
C LEU A 14 -17.73 -3.12 -16.50
N GLU A 15 -17.96 -4.07 -15.65
CA GLU A 15 -19.32 -4.24 -15.09
C GLU A 15 -19.64 -3.06 -14.18
N LYS A 16 -20.87 -2.55 -14.26
CA LYS A 16 -21.33 -1.51 -13.34
C LYS A 16 -21.53 -2.11 -11.96
N SER A 17 -21.10 -1.39 -10.94
CA SER A 17 -21.25 -1.75 -9.54
C SER A 17 -21.50 -0.49 -8.70
N ASP A 18 -21.55 -0.63 -7.38
CA ASP A 18 -21.62 0.47 -6.42
C ASP A 18 -20.36 1.36 -6.39
N HIS A 19 -19.29 0.95 -7.08
CA HIS A 19 -18.01 1.67 -7.19
C HIS A 19 -17.44 1.70 -8.63
N CYS A 20 -18.26 1.34 -9.64
CA CYS A 20 -17.87 1.41 -11.05
C CYS A 20 -19.03 1.85 -11.94
N ASP A 21 -18.82 2.87 -12.80
CA ASP A 21 -19.82 3.37 -13.77
C ASP A 21 -19.85 2.60 -15.10
N GLY A 22 -19.00 1.56 -15.22
CA GLY A 22 -18.79 0.79 -16.45
C GLY A 22 -17.61 1.27 -17.29
N ARG A 23 -16.95 2.37 -16.88
CA ARG A 23 -15.75 2.93 -17.53
C ARG A 23 -14.67 3.30 -16.53
N ARG A 24 -15.06 3.78 -15.34
CA ARG A 24 -14.17 4.26 -14.28
C ARG A 24 -14.67 3.79 -12.93
N PHE A 25 -13.74 3.57 -12.04
CA PHE A 25 -14.02 3.32 -10.63
C PHE A 25 -14.19 4.65 -9.88
N PHE A 26 -14.92 4.61 -8.79
CA PHE A 26 -15.16 5.77 -7.91
C PHE A 26 -15.32 5.31 -6.46
N ASN A 27 -15.14 6.24 -5.53
CA ASN A 27 -15.40 5.98 -4.12
C ASN A 27 -16.90 6.14 -3.84
N PRO A 28 -17.59 5.15 -3.26
CA PRO A 28 -19.03 5.24 -2.94
C PRO A 28 -19.41 6.40 -2.03
N SER A 29 -18.44 6.89 -1.22
CA SER A 29 -18.60 8.09 -0.39
C SER A 29 -18.84 9.37 -1.20
N GLY A 30 -18.61 9.36 -2.51
CA GLY A 30 -18.60 10.54 -3.37
C GLY A 30 -17.36 11.43 -3.20
N LEU A 31 -16.50 11.16 -2.21
CA LEU A 31 -15.26 11.91 -2.03
C LEU A 31 -14.25 11.53 -3.11
N ALA A 32 -13.76 12.51 -3.82
CA ALA A 32 -12.73 12.35 -4.85
C ALA A 32 -11.53 13.26 -4.52
N GLY A 33 -10.34 12.80 -4.92
CA GLY A 33 -9.15 13.66 -4.85
C GLY A 33 -9.29 14.87 -5.76
N GLN A 34 -8.55 15.92 -5.47
CA GLN A 34 -8.58 17.18 -6.21
C GLN A 34 -8.32 16.98 -7.71
N PRO A 35 -8.92 17.81 -8.58
CA PRO A 35 -8.67 17.75 -10.00
C PRO A 35 -7.23 18.19 -10.33
N ILE A 36 -6.73 17.77 -11.50
CA ILE A 36 -5.39 18.14 -11.96
C ILE A 36 -5.18 19.66 -12.05
N SER A 37 -6.24 20.43 -12.26
CA SER A 37 -6.22 21.90 -12.27
C SER A 37 -5.84 22.51 -10.90
N ALA A 38 -5.91 21.78 -9.81
CA ALA A 38 -5.49 22.21 -8.50
C ALA A 38 -3.98 22.05 -8.24
N VAL A 39 -3.27 21.28 -9.09
CA VAL A 39 -1.83 21.02 -8.95
C VAL A 39 -0.98 22.30 -8.99
N PRO A 40 -1.22 23.32 -9.85
CA PRO A 40 -0.45 24.56 -9.79
C PRO A 40 -0.51 25.24 -8.42
N ARG A 41 -1.69 25.25 -7.76
CA ARG A 41 -1.83 25.78 -6.41
C ARG A 41 -1.01 24.96 -5.39
N LEU A 42 -1.06 23.64 -5.48
CA LEU A 42 -0.25 22.75 -4.63
C LEU A 42 1.25 23.02 -4.76
N LEU A 43 1.72 23.31 -5.98
CA LEU A 43 3.14 23.61 -6.21
C LEU A 43 3.61 24.94 -5.61
N LEU A 44 2.70 25.84 -5.29
CA LEU A 44 2.96 27.13 -4.62
C LEU A 44 2.90 27.04 -3.09
N GLU A 45 2.43 25.91 -2.54
CA GLU A 45 2.39 25.71 -1.09
C GLU A 45 3.81 25.66 -0.49
N PRO A 46 4.03 26.30 0.66
CA PRO A 46 5.28 26.19 1.40
C PRO A 46 5.59 24.73 1.72
N ARG A 47 6.83 24.32 1.54
CA ARG A 47 7.27 22.95 1.81
C ARG A 47 8.39 22.91 2.81
N THR A 48 8.31 22.03 3.79
CA THR A 48 9.46 21.70 4.64
C THR A 48 10.49 20.95 3.82
N ARG A 49 11.69 21.48 3.70
CA ARG A 49 12.74 20.87 2.88
C ARG A 49 13.26 19.59 3.52
N TRP A 50 13.21 18.49 2.79
CA TRP A 50 13.82 17.23 3.20
C TRP A 50 15.32 17.19 2.87
N PRO A 51 16.10 16.41 3.63
CA PRO A 51 17.46 16.09 3.22
C PRO A 51 17.44 15.33 1.89
N THR A 52 18.51 15.48 1.11
CA THR A 52 18.63 14.76 -0.18
C THR A 52 18.88 13.27 0.01
N ARG A 53 19.43 12.88 1.16
CA ARG A 53 19.72 11.49 1.54
C ARG A 53 19.69 11.34 3.05
N VAL A 54 19.13 10.22 3.49
CA VAL A 54 19.22 9.71 4.86
C VAL A 54 19.75 8.28 4.79
N ASP A 55 20.83 8.01 5.51
CA ASP A 55 21.44 6.69 5.50
C ASP A 55 20.58 5.69 6.25
N VAL A 56 20.44 4.52 5.64
CA VAL A 56 19.73 3.36 6.20
C VAL A 56 20.70 2.19 6.19
N ALA A 57 20.96 1.63 7.36
CA ALA A 57 21.78 0.43 7.46
C ALA A 57 21.04 -0.76 6.85
N PRO A 58 21.60 -1.46 5.86
CA PRO A 58 20.97 -2.65 5.31
C PRO A 58 20.79 -3.72 6.39
N ARG A 59 19.65 -4.40 6.37
CA ARG A 59 19.31 -5.49 7.29
C ARG A 59 18.87 -6.72 6.51
N ARG A 60 19.19 -7.89 6.98
CA ARG A 60 18.62 -9.14 6.49
C ARG A 60 17.33 -9.43 7.24
N PRO A 61 16.28 -9.88 6.53
CA PRO A 61 15.05 -10.30 7.21
C PRO A 61 15.36 -11.44 8.19
N PRO A 62 14.76 -11.43 9.38
CA PRO A 62 14.90 -12.54 10.32
C PRO A 62 14.16 -13.78 9.82
N GLY A 63 14.48 -14.97 10.34
CA GLY A 63 13.71 -16.19 10.12
C GLY A 63 12.36 -16.18 10.85
N LEU A 64 11.50 -17.14 10.52
CA LEU A 64 10.20 -17.30 11.19
C LEU A 64 10.35 -17.74 12.65
N ASP A 65 11.28 -18.66 12.94
CA ASP A 65 11.60 -19.18 14.28
C ASP A 65 10.35 -19.52 15.10
N GLY A 66 9.38 -20.20 14.46
CA GLY A 66 8.13 -20.64 15.09
C GLY A 66 6.99 -19.62 15.12
N ALA A 67 7.21 -18.38 14.66
CA ALA A 67 6.13 -17.39 14.53
C ALA A 67 5.16 -17.77 13.39
N ALA A 68 3.88 -17.41 13.53
CA ALA A 68 2.89 -17.55 12.46
C ALA A 68 3.23 -16.65 11.26
N ALA A 69 3.71 -15.44 11.55
CA ALA A 69 4.22 -14.51 10.55
C ALA A 69 5.31 -13.59 11.10
N VAL A 70 6.21 -13.14 10.21
CA VAL A 70 7.17 -12.05 10.47
C VAL A 70 6.96 -10.98 9.43
N VAL A 71 6.71 -9.75 9.88
CA VAL A 71 6.44 -8.59 9.01
C VAL A 71 7.59 -7.60 9.15
N THR A 72 8.36 -7.40 8.07
CA THR A 72 9.53 -6.51 8.02
C THR A 72 9.23 -5.26 7.21
N PHE A 73 9.42 -4.09 7.80
CA PHE A 73 9.27 -2.81 7.10
C PHE A 73 10.51 -2.52 6.23
N ILE A 74 10.38 -2.61 4.92
CA ILE A 74 11.47 -2.33 3.98
C ILE A 74 11.61 -0.83 3.72
N GLY A 75 10.45 -0.13 3.65
CA GLY A 75 10.35 1.31 3.43
C GLY A 75 9.16 1.69 2.57
N HIS A 76 8.64 2.89 2.74
CA HIS A 76 7.43 3.41 2.10
C HIS A 76 6.20 2.55 2.43
N ALA A 77 5.60 1.88 1.45
CA ALA A 77 4.53 0.90 1.62
C ALA A 77 5.00 -0.54 1.36
N THR A 78 6.31 -0.75 1.25
CA THR A 78 6.91 -2.06 0.98
C THR A 78 7.18 -2.79 2.29
N PHE A 79 6.47 -3.90 2.50
CA PHE A 79 6.69 -4.85 3.59
C PHE A 79 6.99 -6.24 3.03
N LEU A 80 7.88 -6.95 3.70
CA LEU A 80 8.04 -8.37 3.53
C LEU A 80 7.24 -9.09 4.64
N VAL A 81 6.24 -9.86 4.25
CA VAL A 81 5.48 -10.73 5.15
C VAL A 81 5.94 -12.16 4.91
N GLN A 82 6.65 -12.73 5.89
CA GLN A 82 7.13 -14.10 5.86
C GLN A 82 6.16 -15.00 6.62
N THR A 83 5.81 -16.13 6.03
CA THR A 83 4.92 -17.15 6.61
C THR A 83 5.43 -18.55 6.28
N ALA A 84 4.94 -19.56 6.96
CA ALA A 84 5.27 -20.97 6.62
C ALA A 84 4.81 -21.35 5.20
N ALA A 85 3.78 -20.68 4.68
CA ALA A 85 3.21 -20.95 3.37
C ALA A 85 3.94 -20.20 2.22
N GLY A 86 4.79 -19.22 2.54
CA GLY A 86 5.54 -18.46 1.55
C GLY A 86 5.75 -17.00 1.98
N ASN A 87 6.50 -16.27 1.16
CA ASN A 87 6.82 -14.88 1.41
C ASN A 87 6.05 -13.97 0.47
N ILE A 88 5.45 -12.94 1.05
CA ILE A 88 4.63 -11.94 0.38
C ILE A 88 5.37 -10.60 0.41
N LEU A 89 5.33 -9.86 -0.69
CA LEU A 89 5.87 -8.50 -0.76
C LEU A 89 4.73 -7.53 -1.09
N THR A 90 4.51 -6.50 -0.26
CA THR A 90 3.51 -5.46 -0.54
C THR A 90 4.15 -4.31 -1.32
N ASP A 91 3.44 -3.75 -2.30
CA ASP A 91 3.80 -2.56 -3.08
C ASP A 91 5.32 -2.38 -3.29
N PRO A 92 5.98 -3.31 -4.01
CA PRO A 92 7.44 -3.37 -4.06
C PRO A 92 8.02 -2.19 -4.82
N MET A 93 8.61 -1.25 -4.07
CA MET A 93 9.23 -0.04 -4.60
C MET A 93 10.71 0.01 -4.26
N TYR A 94 11.57 -0.33 -5.25
CA TYR A 94 13.04 -0.31 -5.11
C TYR A 94 13.72 0.75 -5.99
N SER A 95 12.98 1.33 -6.94
CA SER A 95 13.53 2.36 -7.83
C SER A 95 13.91 3.64 -7.09
N TRP A 96 14.85 4.37 -7.69
CA TRP A 96 15.37 5.63 -7.17
C TRP A 96 14.34 6.79 -7.25
N ARG A 97 13.41 6.74 -8.20
CA ARG A 97 12.37 7.76 -8.40
C ARG A 97 11.00 7.13 -8.55
N ALA A 98 10.01 7.78 -7.96
CA ALA A 98 8.60 7.46 -8.10
C ALA A 98 7.98 8.29 -9.22
N GLY A 99 8.11 7.82 -10.45
CA GLY A 99 7.58 8.56 -11.60
C GLY A 99 7.82 7.88 -12.94
N PRO A 100 7.41 8.50 -14.05
CA PRO A 100 7.55 7.94 -15.38
C PRO A 100 8.99 7.51 -15.69
N LEU A 101 9.13 6.29 -16.20
CA LEU A 101 10.41 5.65 -16.55
C LEU A 101 11.44 5.60 -15.40
N ASN A 102 11.04 5.88 -14.16
CA ASN A 102 11.93 6.07 -13.00
C ASN A 102 13.00 7.18 -13.20
N LEU A 103 12.75 8.09 -14.13
CA LEU A 103 13.61 9.24 -14.45
C LEU A 103 13.03 10.55 -13.90
N LEU A 104 11.72 10.65 -13.82
CA LEU A 104 10.98 11.81 -13.33
C LEU A 104 10.34 11.51 -11.98
N GLY A 105 9.77 12.53 -11.32
CA GLY A 105 9.06 12.42 -10.05
C GLY A 105 9.99 12.50 -8.82
N PRO A 106 9.40 12.34 -7.63
CA PRO A 106 10.12 12.44 -6.36
C PRO A 106 11.28 11.45 -6.28
N GLN A 107 12.40 11.95 -5.77
CA GLN A 107 13.58 11.14 -5.53
C GLN A 107 13.50 10.48 -4.16
N ARG A 108 13.95 9.23 -4.09
CA ARG A 108 14.09 8.49 -2.84
C ARG A 108 15.17 9.11 -1.95
N VAL A 109 14.85 9.37 -0.69
CA VAL A 109 15.81 9.88 0.30
C VAL A 109 16.35 8.78 1.22
N ARG A 110 15.56 7.71 1.50
CA ARG A 110 15.98 6.53 2.27
C ARG A 110 15.97 5.30 1.38
N GLN A 111 17.09 4.57 1.34
CA GLN A 111 17.17 3.31 0.59
C GLN A 111 16.28 2.22 1.23
N PRO A 112 15.82 1.22 0.45
CA PRO A 112 15.19 0.05 1.00
C PRO A 112 16.12 -0.63 2.01
N ALA A 113 15.62 -0.89 3.22
CA ALA A 113 16.46 -1.44 4.28
C ALA A 113 16.83 -2.91 4.07
N VAL A 114 16.01 -3.66 3.33
CA VAL A 114 16.34 -5.00 2.85
C VAL A 114 16.77 -4.85 1.39
N ARG A 115 18.03 -5.18 1.10
CA ARG A 115 18.51 -5.15 -0.28
C ARG A 115 17.76 -6.17 -1.11
N PHE A 116 17.60 -5.90 -2.40
CA PHE A 116 16.88 -6.81 -3.29
C PHE A 116 17.52 -8.22 -3.28
N ASP A 117 18.84 -8.30 -3.17
CA ASP A 117 19.58 -9.56 -3.13
C ASP A 117 19.44 -10.32 -1.80
N ASP A 118 19.08 -9.64 -0.73
CA ASP A 118 18.82 -10.24 0.58
C ASP A 118 17.35 -10.69 0.74
N LEU A 119 16.48 -10.48 -0.27
CA LEU A 119 15.12 -10.98 -0.26
C LEU A 119 15.09 -12.51 -0.32
N PRO A 120 14.30 -13.18 0.54
CA PRO A 120 14.00 -14.59 0.37
C PRO A 120 13.22 -14.80 -0.93
N HIS A 121 12.95 -16.07 -1.30
CA HIS A 121 12.07 -16.35 -2.43
C HIS A 121 10.69 -15.71 -2.22
N ILE A 122 10.27 -14.84 -3.11
CA ILE A 122 8.96 -14.16 -3.07
C ILE A 122 7.97 -14.98 -3.89
N SER A 123 7.00 -15.57 -3.22
CA SER A 123 5.92 -16.34 -3.84
C SER A 123 4.76 -15.47 -4.33
N THR A 124 4.51 -14.36 -3.65
CA THR A 124 3.35 -13.49 -3.92
C THR A 124 3.72 -12.01 -3.78
N VAL A 125 3.16 -11.18 -4.64
CA VAL A 125 3.21 -9.72 -4.54
C VAL A 125 1.78 -9.22 -4.41
N LEU A 126 1.51 -8.37 -3.43
CA LEU A 126 0.27 -7.62 -3.29
C LEU A 126 0.49 -6.21 -3.79
N LEU A 127 -0.25 -5.81 -4.81
CA LEU A 127 -0.17 -4.48 -5.40
C LEU A 127 -1.47 -3.74 -5.14
N SER A 128 -1.45 -2.70 -4.29
CA SER A 128 -2.65 -1.98 -3.85
C SER A 128 -3.28 -1.12 -4.95
N HIS A 129 -2.48 -0.46 -5.76
CA HIS A 129 -2.91 0.40 -6.87
C HIS A 129 -1.75 0.74 -7.80
N ASN A 130 -2.01 1.54 -8.84
CA ASN A 130 -1.03 1.76 -9.91
C ASN A 130 -0.21 3.06 -9.82
N HIS A 131 -0.25 3.82 -8.73
CA HIS A 131 0.64 4.99 -8.58
C HIS A 131 2.11 4.57 -8.66
N TYR A 132 2.96 5.52 -9.07
CA TYR A 132 4.37 5.21 -9.37
C TYR A 132 5.21 4.81 -8.17
N ASP A 133 4.81 5.20 -6.97
CA ASP A 133 5.47 4.89 -5.70
C ASP A 133 5.00 3.57 -5.08
N HIS A 134 4.01 2.91 -5.67
CA HIS A 134 3.50 1.57 -5.31
C HIS A 134 3.73 0.55 -6.42
N CYS A 135 3.37 0.88 -7.65
CA CYS A 135 3.56 0.02 -8.82
C CYS A 135 4.85 0.38 -9.58
N ASP A 136 5.97 -0.07 -9.07
CA ASP A 136 7.28 0.08 -9.71
C ASP A 136 7.49 -1.04 -10.74
N VAL A 137 7.21 -0.72 -12.01
CA VAL A 137 7.34 -1.67 -13.14
C VAL A 137 8.77 -2.22 -13.27
N ARG A 138 9.79 -1.44 -12.90
CA ARG A 138 11.18 -1.89 -12.94
C ARG A 138 11.44 -2.95 -11.86
N THR A 139 10.97 -2.72 -10.64
CA THR A 139 11.06 -3.70 -9.56
C THR A 139 10.26 -4.96 -9.88
N LEU A 140 9.02 -4.82 -10.41
CA LEU A 140 8.22 -5.97 -10.84
C LEU A 140 8.92 -6.80 -11.90
N ARG A 141 9.61 -6.16 -12.87
CA ARG A 141 10.42 -6.88 -13.89
C ARG A 141 11.56 -7.68 -13.25
N THR A 142 12.25 -7.10 -12.27
CA THR A 142 13.33 -7.82 -11.57
C THR A 142 12.77 -8.99 -10.76
N LEU A 143 11.60 -8.81 -10.12
CA LEU A 143 10.91 -9.89 -9.40
C LEU A 143 10.45 -11.01 -10.35
N ALA A 144 9.92 -10.65 -11.55
CA ALA A 144 9.54 -11.62 -12.57
C ALA A 144 10.70 -12.52 -12.96
N HIS A 145 11.87 -11.92 -13.26
CA HIS A 145 13.07 -12.69 -13.66
C HIS A 145 13.63 -13.56 -12.55
N ARG A 146 13.52 -13.11 -11.28
CA ARG A 146 14.16 -13.82 -10.18
C ARG A 146 13.28 -14.88 -9.52
N PHE A 147 11.99 -14.63 -9.42
CA PHE A 147 11.08 -15.43 -8.57
C PHE A 147 9.80 -15.87 -9.27
N ASP A 148 9.39 -15.22 -10.38
CA ASP A 148 8.09 -15.42 -11.06
C ASP A 148 6.90 -15.47 -10.08
N PRO A 149 6.71 -14.44 -9.23
CA PRO A 149 5.68 -14.46 -8.21
C PRO A 149 4.27 -14.40 -8.79
N LEU A 150 3.28 -14.87 -8.04
CA LEU A 150 1.88 -14.49 -8.26
C LEU A 150 1.69 -13.03 -7.85
N VAL A 151 1.20 -12.18 -8.73
CA VAL A 151 0.80 -10.81 -8.38
C VAL A 151 -0.72 -10.75 -8.23
N ILE A 152 -1.18 -10.38 -7.04
CA ILE A 152 -2.59 -10.11 -6.74
C ILE A 152 -2.79 -8.60 -6.70
N THR A 153 -3.77 -8.10 -7.45
CA THR A 153 -3.97 -6.66 -7.63
C THR A 153 -5.45 -6.34 -7.88
N PRO A 154 -5.94 -5.13 -7.60
CA PRO A 154 -7.28 -4.72 -7.97
C PRO A 154 -7.49 -4.70 -9.48
N LEU A 155 -8.75 -4.81 -9.92
CA LEU A 155 -9.16 -4.82 -11.32
C LEU A 155 -8.54 -3.67 -12.14
N GLY A 156 -8.12 -3.97 -13.37
CA GLY A 156 -7.59 -3.00 -14.33
C GLY A 156 -6.07 -2.77 -14.23
N ASN A 157 -5.39 -3.30 -13.20
CA ASN A 157 -3.93 -3.18 -13.06
C ASN A 157 -3.17 -4.30 -13.79
N GLY A 158 -3.82 -5.41 -14.09
CA GLY A 158 -3.18 -6.63 -14.60
C GLY A 158 -2.40 -6.43 -15.89
N VAL A 159 -2.85 -5.54 -16.76
CA VAL A 159 -2.14 -5.23 -18.01
C VAL A 159 -0.80 -4.57 -17.73
N LEU A 160 -0.77 -3.59 -16.82
CA LEU A 160 0.46 -2.91 -16.41
C LEU A 160 1.42 -3.92 -15.75
N VAL A 161 0.92 -4.77 -14.87
CA VAL A 161 1.70 -5.82 -14.20
C VAL A 161 2.29 -6.80 -15.22
N ARG A 162 1.49 -7.29 -16.17
CA ARG A 162 1.98 -8.20 -17.24
C ARG A 162 3.02 -7.55 -18.15
N SER A 163 2.95 -6.22 -18.35
CA SER A 163 3.96 -5.49 -19.13
C SER A 163 5.35 -5.50 -18.48
N SER A 164 5.45 -5.83 -17.20
CA SER A 164 6.73 -6.03 -16.49
C SER A 164 7.34 -7.42 -16.67
N GLY A 165 6.65 -8.35 -17.35
CA GLY A 165 7.10 -9.73 -17.50
C GLY A 165 6.52 -10.70 -16.47
N ILE A 166 5.66 -10.24 -15.58
CA ILE A 166 4.92 -11.12 -14.64
C ILE A 166 3.87 -11.92 -15.45
N HIS A 167 3.90 -13.24 -15.34
CA HIS A 167 2.96 -14.12 -16.03
C HIS A 167 1.75 -14.48 -15.17
N ARG A 168 1.95 -14.61 -13.87
CA ARG A 168 0.93 -15.04 -12.91
C ARG A 168 0.29 -13.81 -12.26
N VAL A 169 -0.88 -13.39 -12.78
CA VAL A 169 -1.60 -12.20 -12.29
C VAL A 169 -3.03 -12.55 -12.02
N GLU A 170 -3.48 -12.27 -10.81
CA GLU A 170 -4.88 -12.35 -10.39
C GLU A 170 -5.40 -10.95 -10.07
N GLU A 171 -6.51 -10.59 -10.72
CA GLU A 171 -7.17 -9.30 -10.53
C GLU A 171 -8.46 -9.53 -9.74
N LEU A 172 -8.62 -8.77 -8.66
CA LEU A 172 -9.74 -8.88 -7.74
C LEU A 172 -10.59 -7.61 -7.75
N ASP A 173 -11.87 -7.79 -7.52
CA ASP A 173 -12.77 -6.73 -7.08
C ASP A 173 -12.80 -6.64 -5.56
N TRP A 174 -13.32 -5.53 -5.00
CA TRP A 174 -13.46 -5.37 -3.55
C TRP A 174 -14.25 -6.55 -2.94
N TRP A 175 -13.79 -6.99 -1.77
CA TRP A 175 -14.32 -8.11 -0.99
C TRP A 175 -14.13 -9.49 -1.65
N GLN A 176 -13.44 -9.58 -2.77
CA GLN A 176 -13.08 -10.86 -3.36
C GLN A 176 -11.83 -11.44 -2.70
N GLU A 177 -11.84 -12.75 -2.51
CA GLU A 177 -10.71 -13.53 -2.04
C GLU A 177 -9.95 -14.12 -3.23
N ALA A 178 -8.61 -14.04 -3.16
CA ALA A 178 -7.75 -14.61 -4.17
C ALA A 178 -7.78 -16.15 -4.13
N ARG A 179 -7.77 -16.76 -5.32
CA ARG A 179 -7.74 -18.21 -5.50
C ARG A 179 -6.32 -18.76 -5.34
N THR A 180 -5.67 -18.46 -4.23
CA THR A 180 -4.34 -18.98 -3.97
C THR A 180 -4.44 -20.30 -3.17
N PRO A 181 -3.61 -21.30 -3.47
CA PRO A 181 -3.57 -22.51 -2.66
C PRO A 181 -2.82 -22.31 -1.33
N VAL A 182 -2.29 -21.10 -1.10
CA VAL A 182 -1.25 -20.89 -0.08
C VAL A 182 -1.80 -20.18 1.15
N LEU A 183 -2.55 -19.07 0.96
CA LEU A 183 -3.10 -18.25 2.04
C LEU A 183 -4.39 -17.56 1.58
N PRO A 184 -5.41 -17.44 2.45
CA PRO A 184 -6.54 -16.57 2.20
C PRO A 184 -6.08 -15.09 2.14
N ILE A 185 -6.30 -14.45 1.00
CA ILE A 185 -5.99 -13.02 0.77
C ILE A 185 -7.23 -12.36 0.19
N THR A 186 -7.81 -11.42 0.92
CA THR A 186 -9.00 -10.68 0.51
C THR A 186 -8.64 -9.26 0.12
N LEU A 187 -9.08 -8.80 -1.05
CA LEU A 187 -9.01 -7.39 -1.43
C LEU A 187 -10.08 -6.61 -0.68
N THR A 188 -9.69 -5.53 -0.01
CA THR A 188 -10.58 -4.63 0.73
C THR A 188 -10.72 -3.28 0.04
N PRO A 189 -11.84 -2.56 0.20
CA PRO A 189 -11.94 -1.18 -0.24
C PRO A 189 -10.87 -0.28 0.36
N ALA A 190 -10.56 0.81 -0.35
CA ALA A 190 -9.80 1.94 0.14
C ALA A 190 -10.42 3.25 -0.39
N GLN A 191 -10.27 4.34 0.34
CA GLN A 191 -10.71 5.67 -0.07
C GLN A 191 -9.55 6.38 -0.77
N HIS A 192 -9.36 6.09 -2.07
CA HIS A 192 -8.22 6.58 -2.84
C HIS A 192 -8.57 6.80 -4.32
N PHE A 193 -7.60 6.72 -5.21
CA PHE A 193 -7.78 6.78 -6.66
C PHE A 193 -6.61 6.08 -7.37
N SER A 194 -6.72 5.89 -8.68
CA SER A 194 -5.64 5.37 -9.52
C SER A 194 -5.32 6.34 -10.66
N ALA A 195 -4.06 6.50 -10.98
CA ALA A 195 -3.58 7.24 -12.17
C ALA A 195 -2.09 7.01 -12.40
N ARG A 196 -1.69 6.95 -13.68
CA ARG A 196 -0.29 7.08 -14.11
C ARG A 196 -0.11 8.20 -15.13
N THR A 197 -1.19 8.58 -15.77
CA THR A 197 -1.26 9.67 -16.75
C THR A 197 -2.52 10.49 -16.51
N PRO A 198 -2.61 11.71 -17.06
CA PRO A 198 -3.85 12.49 -16.96
C PRO A 198 -5.07 11.80 -17.60
N LEU A 199 -4.85 10.83 -18.51
CA LEU A 199 -5.91 10.18 -19.29
C LEU A 199 -6.47 8.90 -18.64
N ASP A 200 -5.73 8.30 -17.71
CA ASP A 200 -6.08 7.00 -17.14
C ASP A 200 -6.62 7.04 -15.71
N ARG A 201 -6.89 8.24 -15.19
CA ARG A 201 -7.44 8.39 -13.83
C ARG A 201 -8.66 7.50 -13.62
N ASN A 202 -8.62 6.69 -12.57
CA ASN A 202 -9.68 5.78 -12.12
C ASN A 202 -10.08 4.71 -13.15
N ARG A 203 -9.19 4.35 -14.07
CA ARG A 203 -9.44 3.21 -14.98
C ARG A 203 -9.00 1.88 -14.41
N ALA A 204 -8.23 1.88 -13.35
CA ALA A 204 -7.93 0.73 -12.51
C ALA A 204 -8.52 0.95 -11.13
N LEU A 205 -8.88 -0.14 -10.46
CA LEU A 205 -9.33 -0.13 -9.07
C LEU A 205 -8.13 -0.01 -8.13
N TRP A 206 -8.38 0.36 -6.90
CA TRP A 206 -7.43 0.44 -5.78
C TRP A 206 -8.00 -0.29 -4.57
N GLY A 207 -7.15 -0.62 -3.58
CA GLY A 207 -7.62 -1.28 -2.37
C GLY A 207 -6.49 -1.65 -1.43
N GLY A 208 -6.88 -2.15 -0.25
CA GLY A 208 -6.01 -2.80 0.71
C GLY A 208 -6.14 -4.32 0.63
N PHE A 209 -5.43 -5.04 1.49
CA PHE A 209 -5.47 -6.49 1.55
C PHE A 209 -5.56 -6.98 2.99
N LEU A 210 -6.41 -7.97 3.23
CA LEU A 210 -6.33 -8.81 4.42
C LEU A 210 -5.61 -10.11 4.06
N ILE A 211 -4.57 -10.45 4.81
CA ILE A 211 -3.80 -11.68 4.71
C ILE A 211 -4.09 -12.50 5.97
N VAL A 212 -4.48 -13.79 5.81
CA VAL A 212 -4.66 -14.69 6.94
C VAL A 212 -3.57 -15.77 6.90
N ALA A 213 -2.68 -15.77 7.89
CA ALA A 213 -1.52 -16.67 7.94
C ALA A 213 -1.39 -17.30 9.32
N GLY A 214 -1.44 -18.63 9.42
CA GLY A 214 -1.28 -19.33 10.69
C GLY A 214 -2.27 -18.91 11.80
N GLY A 215 -3.46 -18.43 11.42
CA GLY A 215 -4.46 -17.92 12.35
C GLY A 215 -4.37 -16.41 12.61
N VAL A 216 -3.27 -15.75 12.27
CA VAL A 216 -3.13 -14.28 12.43
C VAL A 216 -3.65 -13.52 11.21
N ARG A 217 -4.23 -12.35 11.44
CA ARG A 217 -4.82 -11.45 10.43
C ARG A 217 -3.99 -10.19 10.29
N ILE A 218 -3.39 -10.02 9.11
CA ILE A 218 -2.55 -8.87 8.77
C ILE A 218 -3.31 -8.03 7.75
N PHE A 219 -3.63 -6.81 8.11
CA PHE A 219 -4.30 -5.86 7.23
C PHE A 219 -3.30 -4.85 6.66
N PHE A 220 -3.11 -4.86 5.36
CA PHE A 220 -2.36 -3.86 4.61
C PHE A 220 -3.34 -2.89 3.96
N ALA A 221 -3.41 -1.66 4.43
CA ALA A 221 -4.41 -0.69 3.97
C ALA A 221 -4.17 -0.17 2.54
N GLY A 222 -2.93 -0.26 2.02
CA GLY A 222 -2.53 0.53 0.85
C GLY A 222 -2.63 2.02 1.14
N ASP A 223 -2.79 2.84 0.11
CA ASP A 223 -3.09 4.26 0.28
C ASP A 223 -4.58 4.48 0.44
N THR A 224 -4.95 5.26 1.45
CA THR A 224 -6.35 5.57 1.74
C THR A 224 -6.50 6.81 2.60
N ALA A 225 -7.56 7.58 2.38
CA ALA A 225 -8.08 8.50 3.36
C ALA A 225 -8.87 7.73 4.45
N TYR A 226 -9.13 8.41 5.57
CA TYR A 226 -10.02 7.87 6.59
C TYR A 226 -11.48 7.88 6.09
N ALA A 227 -12.14 6.74 6.24
CA ALA A 227 -13.55 6.55 5.88
C ALA A 227 -14.16 5.40 6.70
N GLY A 228 -15.46 5.15 6.56
CA GLY A 228 -16.17 4.06 7.24
C GLY A 228 -15.68 2.64 6.90
N ILE A 229 -14.85 2.50 5.88
CA ILE A 229 -14.30 1.22 5.41
C ILE A 229 -13.56 0.42 6.50
N PHE A 230 -12.94 1.08 7.48
CA PHE A 230 -12.23 0.38 8.56
C PHE A 230 -13.18 -0.38 9.46
N ARG A 231 -14.37 0.19 9.76
CA ARG A 231 -15.44 -0.49 10.47
C ARG A 231 -16.03 -1.62 9.65
N ASP A 232 -16.19 -1.42 8.34
CA ASP A 232 -16.68 -2.46 7.43
C ASP A 232 -15.71 -3.64 7.35
N VAL A 233 -14.39 -3.37 7.30
CA VAL A 233 -13.34 -4.40 7.37
C VAL A 233 -13.44 -5.17 8.67
N ARG A 234 -13.52 -4.47 9.82
CA ARG A 234 -13.68 -5.11 11.14
C ARG A 234 -14.93 -5.97 11.22
N GLN A 235 -16.05 -5.46 10.72
CA GLN A 235 -17.33 -6.16 10.78
C GLN A 235 -17.36 -7.41 9.89
N ARG A 236 -16.81 -7.31 8.66
CA ARG A 236 -16.87 -8.41 7.68
C ARG A 236 -15.77 -9.44 7.87
N LEU A 237 -14.57 -8.98 8.23
CA LEU A 237 -13.39 -9.82 8.23
C LEU A 237 -12.85 -10.15 9.64
N GLY A 238 -13.50 -9.63 10.69
CA GLY A 238 -13.16 -9.91 12.08
C GLY A 238 -12.01 -9.05 12.62
N PRO A 239 -11.50 -9.34 13.83
CA PRO A 239 -10.44 -8.56 14.47
C PRO A 239 -9.14 -8.67 13.69
N ILE A 240 -8.30 -7.62 13.77
CA ILE A 240 -7.02 -7.52 13.07
C ILE A 240 -5.88 -7.65 14.08
N ASP A 241 -4.95 -8.57 13.87
CA ASP A 241 -3.79 -8.75 14.74
C ASP A 241 -2.74 -7.67 14.46
N LEU A 242 -2.49 -7.37 13.17
CA LEU A 242 -1.57 -6.31 12.74
C LEU A 242 -2.18 -5.50 11.59
N ALA A 243 -2.31 -4.18 11.76
CA ALA A 243 -2.67 -3.26 10.69
C ALA A 243 -1.46 -2.44 10.23
N LEU A 244 -1.25 -2.35 8.92
CA LEU A 244 -0.25 -1.51 8.26
C LEU A 244 -0.98 -0.30 7.67
N LEU A 245 -0.85 0.87 8.33
CA LEU A 245 -1.67 2.06 8.05
C LEU A 245 -0.82 3.22 7.53
N PRO A 246 -1.22 3.92 6.45
CA PRO A 246 -0.49 5.08 5.96
C PRO A 246 -0.61 6.25 6.95
N ILE A 247 0.52 6.94 7.20
CA ILE A 247 0.61 8.08 8.10
C ILE A 247 1.29 9.29 7.46
N GLY A 248 1.75 9.18 6.21
CA GLY A 248 2.42 10.25 5.46
C GLY A 248 1.64 10.67 4.23
N ALA A 249 2.17 11.66 3.53
CA ALA A 249 1.56 12.27 2.35
C ALA A 249 0.18 12.90 2.63
N TYR A 250 0.01 13.56 3.78
CA TYR A 250 -1.28 14.08 4.20
C TYR A 250 -1.44 15.61 4.09
N GLU A 251 -0.36 16.36 3.86
CA GLU A 251 -0.39 17.81 3.71
C GLU A 251 -0.16 18.29 2.26
N PRO A 252 -0.81 19.41 1.87
CA PRO A 252 -1.77 20.20 2.63
C PRO A 252 -3.15 19.51 2.67
N ARG A 253 -3.83 19.59 3.81
CA ARG A 253 -5.11 18.87 4.01
C ARG A 253 -6.16 19.19 2.95
N TRP A 254 -6.25 20.47 2.49
CA TRP A 254 -7.22 20.86 1.46
C TRP A 254 -7.08 20.05 0.17
N PHE A 255 -5.88 19.50 -0.11
CA PHE A 255 -5.60 18.70 -1.30
C PHE A 255 -5.64 17.20 -0.99
N MET A 256 -5.10 16.78 0.15
CA MET A 256 -4.82 15.38 0.46
C MET A 256 -5.92 14.66 1.25
N GLN A 257 -6.74 15.37 2.04
CA GLN A 257 -7.68 14.74 2.98
C GLN A 257 -8.68 13.76 2.35
N ALA A 258 -9.00 13.92 1.06
CA ALA A 258 -9.94 13.03 0.37
C ALA A 258 -9.30 11.70 -0.08
N VAL A 259 -7.97 11.59 -0.02
CA VAL A 259 -7.20 10.46 -0.59
C VAL A 259 -6.11 9.91 0.34
N HIS A 260 -5.69 10.68 1.36
CA HIS A 260 -4.74 10.25 2.39
C HIS A 260 -5.21 10.66 3.78
N MET A 261 -5.14 9.74 4.73
CA MET A 261 -5.36 10.04 6.13
C MET A 261 -4.12 10.70 6.76
N ASN A 262 -4.34 11.57 7.75
CA ASN A 262 -3.29 12.06 8.61
C ASN A 262 -3.06 11.09 9.79
N PRO A 263 -2.00 11.29 10.60
CA PRO A 263 -1.73 10.40 11.74
C PRO A 263 -2.85 10.31 12.77
N GLU A 264 -3.63 11.37 13.00
CA GLU A 264 -4.79 11.35 13.91
C GLU A 264 -5.91 10.45 13.35
N GLU A 265 -6.19 10.56 12.06
CA GLU A 265 -7.14 9.72 11.34
C GLU A 265 -6.65 8.26 11.28
N ALA A 266 -5.32 8.02 11.19
CA ALA A 266 -4.76 6.68 11.25
C ALA A 266 -4.95 6.03 12.63
N VAL A 267 -4.84 6.82 13.73
CA VAL A 267 -5.18 6.33 15.08
C VAL A 267 -6.67 6.00 15.19
N GLN A 268 -7.55 6.81 14.57
CA GLN A 268 -8.98 6.48 14.53
C GLN A 268 -9.24 5.20 13.73
N ALA A 269 -8.54 5.00 12.59
CA ALA A 269 -8.63 3.77 11.80
C ALA A 269 -8.16 2.53 12.59
N HIS A 270 -7.07 2.65 13.38
CA HIS A 270 -6.64 1.60 14.31
C HIS A 270 -7.74 1.20 15.29
N LEU A 271 -8.42 2.19 15.87
CA LEU A 271 -9.52 1.94 16.83
C LEU A 271 -10.76 1.34 16.13
N ASP A 272 -11.13 1.82 14.94
CA ASP A 272 -12.26 1.30 14.18
C ASP A 272 -12.03 -0.13 13.66
N LEU A 273 -10.79 -0.51 13.36
CA LEU A 273 -10.39 -1.88 13.02
C LEU A 273 -10.37 -2.80 14.25
N ASP A 274 -10.38 -2.24 15.47
CA ASP A 274 -10.11 -2.98 16.70
C ASP A 274 -8.79 -3.77 16.56
N ALA A 275 -7.78 -3.13 15.98
CA ALA A 275 -6.51 -3.80 15.72
C ALA A 275 -5.73 -4.03 17.01
N LEU A 276 -5.17 -5.23 17.19
CA LEU A 276 -4.32 -5.54 18.34
C LEU A 276 -3.05 -4.69 18.31
N GLN A 277 -2.43 -4.61 17.12
CA GLN A 277 -1.28 -3.75 16.84
C GLN A 277 -1.44 -3.04 15.49
N SER A 278 -0.85 -1.83 15.36
CA SER A 278 -0.70 -1.15 14.08
C SER A 278 0.72 -0.64 13.89
N VAL A 279 1.15 -0.62 12.64
CA VAL A 279 2.43 -0.07 12.19
C VAL A 279 2.16 1.02 11.17
N GLY A 280 2.72 2.21 11.40
CA GLY A 280 2.67 3.30 10.44
C GLY A 280 3.55 3.04 9.23
N MET A 281 3.07 3.41 8.05
CA MET A 281 3.78 3.30 6.77
C MET A 281 3.61 4.57 5.92
N HIS A 282 4.15 4.56 4.70
CA HIS A 282 4.03 5.63 3.71
C HIS A 282 4.66 6.96 4.16
N PHE A 283 5.78 6.90 4.88
CA PHE A 283 6.51 8.08 5.37
C PHE A 283 8.00 7.99 5.05
N GLY A 284 8.67 9.13 5.09
CA GLY A 284 10.11 9.24 5.16
C GLY A 284 10.91 8.70 3.96
N THR A 285 10.28 8.33 2.85
CA THR A 285 10.95 7.75 1.67
C THR A 285 10.99 8.70 0.48
N PHE A 286 9.85 9.25 0.10
CA PHE A 286 9.70 10.21 -1.01
C PHE A 286 9.02 11.47 -0.50
N GLN A 287 9.57 12.64 -0.85
CA GLN A 287 8.87 13.89 -0.57
C GLN A 287 7.81 14.14 -1.65
N MET A 288 6.59 13.74 -1.37
CA MET A 288 5.45 13.87 -2.28
C MET A 288 4.58 15.08 -1.96
N THR A 289 4.60 15.53 -0.72
CA THR A 289 3.73 16.51 -0.09
C THR A 289 4.53 17.56 0.67
N THR A 290 3.90 18.38 1.50
CA THR A 290 4.51 19.58 2.07
C THR A 290 5.05 19.37 3.49
N GLU A 291 4.63 18.30 4.18
CA GLU A 291 5.09 17.99 5.55
C GLU A 291 6.58 17.63 5.63
N GLY A 292 7.17 17.82 6.80
CA GLY A 292 8.56 17.45 7.09
C GLY A 292 8.77 15.93 7.17
N ILE A 293 10.02 15.48 6.95
CA ILE A 293 10.36 14.05 6.84
C ILE A 293 10.00 13.23 8.10
N ASP A 294 10.13 13.82 9.29
CA ASP A 294 9.85 13.18 10.58
C ASP A 294 8.55 13.70 11.23
N GLU A 295 7.84 14.58 10.54
CA GLU A 295 6.57 15.13 11.03
C GLU A 295 5.50 14.05 11.21
N PRO A 296 5.31 13.08 10.28
CA PRO A 296 4.35 12.00 10.47
C PRO A 296 4.59 11.18 11.74
N LEU A 297 5.86 10.98 12.13
CA LEU A 297 6.22 10.22 13.32
C LEU A 297 5.79 10.96 14.60
N ARG A 298 6.17 12.25 14.69
CA ARG A 298 5.80 13.10 15.83
C ARG A 298 4.29 13.28 15.94
N ALA A 299 3.62 13.47 14.80
CA ALA A 299 2.16 13.61 14.76
C ALA A 299 1.46 12.30 15.20
N LEU A 300 1.99 11.13 14.82
CA LEU A 300 1.47 9.84 15.29
C LEU A 300 1.63 9.67 16.81
N GLU A 301 2.80 9.97 17.36
CA GLU A 301 3.05 9.90 18.80
C GLU A 301 2.08 10.82 19.57
N HIS A 302 1.89 12.04 19.09
CA HIS A 302 0.96 13.00 19.66
C HIS A 302 -0.50 12.51 19.59
N ALA A 303 -0.93 12.00 18.45
CA ALA A 303 -2.27 11.46 18.25
C ALA A 303 -2.53 10.23 19.13
N CYS A 304 -1.57 9.33 19.26
CA CYS A 304 -1.65 8.17 20.15
C CYS A 304 -1.78 8.59 21.61
N CYS A 305 -0.99 9.57 22.04
CA CYS A 305 -1.07 10.13 23.40
C CYS A 305 -2.46 10.74 23.67
N ALA A 306 -2.97 11.58 22.75
CA ALA A 306 -4.28 12.22 22.87
C ALA A 306 -5.43 11.20 22.96
N ARG A 307 -5.32 10.08 22.26
CA ARG A 307 -6.32 9.00 22.23
C ARG A 307 -6.06 7.87 23.24
N LYS A 308 -5.03 7.99 24.09
CA LYS A 308 -4.61 6.98 25.06
C LYS A 308 -4.32 5.61 24.43
N VAL A 309 -3.79 5.60 23.21
CA VAL A 309 -3.31 4.40 22.53
C VAL A 309 -1.83 4.22 22.86
N PRO A 310 -1.43 3.17 23.57
CA PRO A 310 -0.02 2.99 23.93
C PRO A 310 0.83 2.67 22.70
N SER A 311 2.11 3.05 22.72
CA SER A 311 3.08 2.79 21.65
C SER A 311 3.30 1.28 21.38
N SER A 312 2.95 0.41 22.31
CA SER A 312 2.92 -1.05 22.06
C SER A 312 1.79 -1.47 21.13
N ARG A 313 0.74 -0.66 21.00
CA ARG A 313 -0.40 -0.93 20.10
C ARG A 313 -0.32 -0.21 18.78
N PHE A 314 0.21 1.01 18.72
CA PHE A 314 0.42 1.71 17.46
C PHE A 314 1.77 2.45 17.47
N ARG A 315 2.66 2.09 16.57
CA ARG A 315 4.00 2.67 16.43
C ARG A 315 4.48 2.68 14.98
N THR A 316 5.57 3.35 14.72
CA THR A 316 6.36 3.15 13.51
C THR A 316 7.48 2.14 13.76
N LEU A 317 7.88 1.44 12.70
CA LEU A 317 9.10 0.64 12.71
C LEU A 317 10.25 1.43 12.09
N GLY A 318 11.44 1.20 12.59
CA GLY A 318 12.64 1.58 11.88
C GLY A 318 12.76 0.81 10.56
N PHE A 319 13.40 1.40 9.57
CA PHE A 319 13.65 0.74 8.28
C PHE A 319 14.44 -0.56 8.51
N GLY A 320 13.90 -1.69 8.05
CA GLY A 320 14.41 -3.03 8.26
C GLY A 320 14.07 -3.67 9.62
N GLU A 321 13.28 -3.01 10.45
CA GLU A 321 12.75 -3.57 11.69
C GLU A 321 11.56 -4.49 11.38
N SER A 322 11.33 -5.47 12.27
CA SER A 322 10.30 -6.51 12.08
C SER A 322 9.41 -6.66 13.29
N VAL A 323 8.14 -7.04 13.04
CA VAL A 323 7.19 -7.52 14.05
C VAL A 323 7.01 -9.02 13.87
N ARG A 324 6.97 -9.77 14.97
CA ARG A 324 6.64 -11.19 15.01
C ARG A 324 5.22 -11.38 15.50
N LEU A 325 4.48 -12.23 14.84
CA LEU A 325 3.12 -12.60 15.19
C LEU A 325 3.10 -14.10 15.51
N ALA A 326 2.57 -14.44 16.67
CA ALA A 326 2.53 -15.81 17.18
C ALA A 326 1.24 -16.53 16.77
#